data_09d5fad285619ef7eab470f0d16f9a27
#
_entry.id   09d5fad285619ef7eab470f0d16f9a27
#
_cell.length_a   1.000
_cell.length_b   1.000
_cell.length_c   1.000
_cell.angle_alpha   90.00
_cell.angle_beta   90.00
_cell.angle_gamma   90.00
#
_symmetry.space_group_name_H-M   'P 1'
#
loop_
_entity.id
_entity.type
_entity.pdbx_description
1 polymer ?
#
loop_
_entity_poly.entity_id
_entity_poly.type
_entity_poly.pdbx_seq_one_letter_code
_entity_poly.pdbx_strand_id
1 'polypeptide(L)'
;MGENLLKEIEKGSKMAVMKKKIITHYIYNGSSTITDLAREMDLSVPTVTKFIDEMCEEGYINDYGKLETSGGRHPSLYGLNADSGYFVGVEVRQFSINLGLINFKGDVVQLKMNVPFKAKNTPESLDELCKLIKHFLQKVSVEKDKILNINVNLSGRVNPDLGYSYSIFNFDERPLTDVISEKVGGYRVSIDNDTRAMIYGEYMQGVVKGEKNIIFINVSWGLGMGIIIDGKIYKGKSGFSGEFEHNFGYENEIICHCGKKGCIETEVSGAALHRILLEHINNGENSIISNTKKNLEDLTLDDIIDAVNKEDLLCIELVEEIGVKLGRHVAGLINIFNPELVIIGGALSRTGDYLTQPITTAIRKYTLNLMNRDSVIVESKLKERAGIIGACMLSRSKLFE
;
A
#
# COMPACT_ATOMS: atom_id res chain seq x y z
N MET A 1 10.31 22.67 -13.33
CA MET A 1 10.36 23.17 -11.93
C MET A 1 10.71 22.04 -10.95
N GLY A 2 9.89 21.01 -10.77
CA GLY A 2 10.16 19.94 -9.82
C GLY A 2 11.48 19.18 -10.00
N GLU A 3 11.89 18.97 -11.24
CA GLU A 3 13.16 18.30 -11.55
C GLU A 3 14.40 19.08 -11.07
N ASN A 4 14.33 20.41 -10.99
CA ASN A 4 15.45 21.24 -10.52
C ASN A 4 15.66 21.09 -9.01
N LEU A 5 14.60 21.13 -8.20
CA LEU A 5 14.69 20.91 -6.76
C LEU A 5 15.21 19.50 -6.43
N LEU A 6 14.73 18.46 -7.14
CA LEU A 6 15.19 17.09 -6.94
C LEU A 6 16.68 16.96 -7.24
N LYS A 7 17.19 17.54 -8.32
CA LYS A 7 18.62 17.56 -8.66
C LYS A 7 19.46 18.29 -7.59
N GLU A 8 18.93 19.36 -7.00
CA GLU A 8 19.60 20.08 -5.91
C GLU A 8 19.60 19.31 -4.59
N ILE A 9 18.51 18.57 -4.30
CA ILE A 9 18.41 17.66 -3.16
C ILE A 9 19.48 16.56 -3.29
N GLU A 10 19.60 15.95 -4.46
CA GLU A 10 20.59 14.91 -4.76
C GLU A 10 22.03 15.42 -4.62
N LYS A 11 22.28 16.69 -4.94
CA LYS A 11 23.59 17.34 -4.74
C LYS A 11 23.88 17.71 -3.30
N GLY A 12 22.93 17.54 -2.37
CA GLY A 12 23.11 17.82 -0.94
C GLY A 12 23.15 19.30 -0.57
N SER A 13 22.58 20.19 -1.41
CA SER A 13 22.43 21.61 -1.10
C SER A 13 21.68 21.82 0.22
N LYS A 14 22.26 22.58 1.16
CA LYS A 14 21.63 22.86 2.47
C LYS A 14 20.24 23.52 2.30
N MET A 15 20.10 24.38 1.31
CA MET A 15 18.83 25.04 0.96
C MET A 15 17.81 24.01 0.48
N ALA A 16 18.19 23.13 -0.45
CA ALA A 16 17.30 22.10 -0.98
C ALA A 16 16.89 21.07 0.09
N VAL A 17 17.80 20.71 1.00
CA VAL A 17 17.48 19.85 2.16
C VAL A 17 16.45 20.50 3.08
N MET A 18 16.53 21.82 3.29
CA MET A 18 15.52 22.51 4.10
C MET A 18 14.18 22.60 3.38
N LYS A 19 14.15 22.91 2.07
CA LYS A 19 12.93 22.91 1.25
C LYS A 19 12.30 21.50 1.25
N LYS A 20 13.11 20.44 1.15
CA LYS A 20 12.66 19.05 1.29
C LYS A 20 11.96 18.82 2.63
N LYS A 21 12.54 19.25 3.75
CA LYS A 21 11.93 19.12 5.08
C LYS A 21 10.59 19.84 5.18
N ILE A 22 10.48 21.05 4.60
CA ILE A 22 9.22 21.82 4.57
C ILE A 22 8.16 21.06 3.75
N ILE A 23 8.52 20.56 2.56
CA ILE A 23 7.61 19.74 1.74
C ILE A 23 7.15 18.51 2.51
N THR A 24 8.08 17.76 3.13
CA THR A 24 7.78 16.59 3.94
C THR A 24 6.82 16.93 5.07
N HIS A 25 7.06 18.05 5.77
CA HIS A 25 6.15 18.53 6.81
C HIS A 25 4.72 18.72 6.27
N TYR A 26 4.56 19.44 5.15
CA TYR A 26 3.24 19.65 4.55
C TYR A 26 2.60 18.37 3.99
N ILE A 27 3.39 17.40 3.57
CA ILE A 27 2.88 16.07 3.13
C ILE A 27 2.16 15.37 4.28
N TYR A 28 2.70 15.42 5.50
CA TYR A 28 2.18 14.68 6.65
C TYR A 28 1.19 15.50 7.50
N ASN A 29 1.39 16.81 7.61
CA ASN A 29 0.64 17.67 8.54
C ASN A 29 -0.36 18.60 7.85
N GLY A 30 -0.34 18.66 6.50
CA GLY A 30 -1.17 19.59 5.74
C GLY A 30 -0.71 21.05 5.83
N SER A 31 -1.56 21.97 5.40
CA SER A 31 -1.26 23.40 5.38
C SER A 31 -1.18 23.99 6.79
N SER A 32 -0.25 24.93 7.01
CA SER A 32 -0.04 25.59 8.31
C SER A 32 0.32 27.07 8.15
N THR A 33 0.31 27.81 9.27
CA THR A 33 0.83 29.17 9.30
C THR A 33 2.36 29.18 9.40
N ILE A 34 3.02 30.27 8.99
CA ILE A 34 4.47 30.43 9.13
C ILE A 34 4.89 30.29 10.61
N THR A 35 4.10 30.78 11.54
CA THR A 35 4.39 30.71 12.99
C THR A 35 4.33 29.27 13.50
N ASP A 36 3.34 28.49 13.07
CA ASP A 36 3.22 27.08 13.46
C ASP A 36 4.34 26.26 12.85
N LEU A 37 4.63 26.45 11.57
CA LEU A 37 5.73 25.79 10.87
C LEU A 37 7.09 26.10 11.54
N ALA A 38 7.33 27.38 11.93
CA ALA A 38 8.55 27.77 12.62
C ALA A 38 8.72 27.05 13.96
N ARG A 39 7.63 26.96 14.73
CA ARG A 39 7.61 26.23 16.01
C ARG A 39 7.88 24.73 15.83
N GLU A 40 7.22 24.09 14.85
CA GLU A 40 7.34 22.65 14.64
C GLU A 40 8.68 22.21 14.04
N MET A 41 9.32 23.12 13.28
CA MET A 41 10.63 22.87 12.69
C MET A 41 11.81 23.36 13.58
N ASP A 42 11.53 23.97 14.73
CA ASP A 42 12.53 24.60 15.62
C ASP A 42 13.37 25.66 14.86
N LEU A 43 12.72 26.52 14.11
CA LEU A 43 13.34 27.58 13.31
C LEU A 43 12.81 28.97 13.69
N SER A 44 13.58 30.01 13.39
CA SER A 44 13.09 31.38 13.56
C SER A 44 12.03 31.74 12.50
N VAL A 45 11.02 32.52 12.88
CA VAL A 45 9.98 32.99 11.96
C VAL A 45 10.57 33.66 10.72
N PRO A 46 11.57 34.61 10.81
CA PRO A 46 12.19 35.17 9.62
C PRO A 46 12.83 34.16 8.67
N THR A 47 13.45 33.09 9.24
CA THR A 47 14.05 32.02 8.45
C THR A 47 12.98 31.26 7.65
N VAL A 48 11.89 30.87 8.32
CA VAL A 48 10.78 30.16 7.66
C VAL A 48 10.11 31.04 6.62
N THR A 49 9.88 32.32 6.93
CA THR A 49 9.30 33.30 5.98
C THR A 49 10.10 33.35 4.68
N LYS A 50 11.43 33.46 4.78
CA LYS A 50 12.30 33.44 3.59
C LYS A 50 12.14 32.20 2.74
N PHE A 51 12.12 30.98 3.37
CA PHE A 51 11.92 29.73 2.63
C PHE A 51 10.53 29.64 1.99
N ILE A 52 9.49 30.06 2.69
CA ILE A 52 8.12 30.06 2.17
C ILE A 52 7.99 31.01 0.98
N ASP A 53 8.53 32.24 1.06
CA ASP A 53 8.52 33.20 -0.03
C ASP A 53 9.23 32.64 -1.27
N GLU A 54 10.46 32.11 -1.10
CA GLU A 54 11.20 31.45 -2.21
C GLU A 54 10.41 30.27 -2.81
N MET A 55 9.80 29.44 -1.97
CA MET A 55 9.04 28.27 -2.45
C MET A 55 7.70 28.65 -3.10
N CYS A 56 7.12 29.79 -2.73
CA CYS A 56 5.97 30.38 -3.43
C CYS A 56 6.38 30.90 -4.82
N GLU A 57 7.50 31.63 -4.92
CA GLU A 57 8.05 32.11 -6.21
C GLU A 57 8.43 30.94 -7.13
N GLU A 58 8.98 29.87 -6.59
CA GLU A 58 9.31 28.64 -7.32
C GLU A 58 8.07 27.79 -7.64
N GLY A 59 6.90 28.13 -7.10
CA GLY A 59 5.64 27.44 -7.38
C GLY A 59 5.41 26.12 -6.64
N TYR A 60 6.18 25.80 -5.57
CA TYR A 60 5.98 24.60 -4.76
C TYR A 60 4.92 24.77 -3.68
N ILE A 61 4.74 25.99 -3.20
CA ILE A 61 3.83 26.36 -2.11
C ILE A 61 2.88 27.45 -2.61
N ASN A 62 1.64 27.42 -2.14
CA ASN A 62 0.64 28.46 -2.34
C ASN A 62 0.28 29.11 -1.00
N ASP A 63 0.01 30.41 -1.04
CA ASP A 63 -0.74 31.11 0.00
C ASP A 63 -2.24 30.86 -0.22
N TYR A 64 -2.88 30.17 0.72
CA TYR A 64 -4.30 29.84 0.69
C TYR A 64 -5.18 30.93 1.33
N GLY A 65 -4.59 32.07 1.65
CA GLY A 65 -5.29 33.20 2.23
C GLY A 65 -5.32 33.16 3.76
N LYS A 66 -6.06 34.13 4.32
CA LYS A 66 -6.12 34.34 5.77
C LYS A 66 -7.07 33.36 6.46
N LEU A 67 -6.64 32.79 7.58
CA LEU A 67 -7.51 32.03 8.46
C LEU A 67 -8.52 32.97 9.14
N GLU A 68 -9.80 32.62 9.12
CA GLU A 68 -10.81 33.27 9.93
C GLU A 68 -10.60 32.90 11.40
N THR A 69 -10.19 33.84 12.21
CA THR A 69 -10.06 33.68 13.65
C THR A 69 -11.08 34.59 14.36
N SER A 70 -11.63 34.14 15.48
CA SER A 70 -12.64 34.83 16.26
C SER A 70 -12.15 36.12 16.97
N GLY A 71 -10.92 36.60 16.68
CA GLY A 71 -10.35 37.82 17.17
C GLY A 71 -8.84 37.90 16.98
N GLY A 72 -8.30 39.06 16.58
CA GLY A 72 -6.88 39.29 16.44
C GLY A 72 -6.35 39.26 15.00
N ARG A 73 -5.03 39.11 14.84
CA ARG A 73 -4.34 39.05 13.55
C ARG A 73 -4.71 37.79 12.80
N HIS A 74 -5.18 37.91 11.56
CA HIS A 74 -5.49 36.78 10.68
C HIS A 74 -4.22 36.29 9.96
N PRO A 75 -3.58 35.20 10.38
CA PRO A 75 -2.39 34.72 9.71
C PRO A 75 -2.73 34.03 8.39
N SER A 76 -1.85 34.15 7.38
CA SER A 76 -1.96 33.40 6.13
C SER A 76 -1.66 31.92 6.34
N LEU A 77 -2.39 31.08 5.62
CA LEU A 77 -2.22 29.64 5.56
C LEU A 77 -1.42 29.28 4.32
N TYR A 78 -0.32 28.55 4.49
CA TYR A 78 0.55 28.09 3.41
C TYR A 78 0.52 26.56 3.30
N GLY A 79 0.66 26.05 2.07
CA GLY A 79 0.68 24.60 1.84
C GLY A 79 1.13 24.27 0.42
N LEU A 80 1.21 22.98 0.11
CA LEU A 80 1.70 22.48 -1.18
C LEU A 80 0.81 22.98 -2.33
N ASN A 81 1.45 23.41 -3.42
CA ASN A 81 0.76 23.70 -4.68
C ASN A 81 0.49 22.39 -5.44
N ALA A 82 -0.77 22.10 -5.71
CA ALA A 82 -1.21 20.89 -6.39
C ALA A 82 -0.55 20.67 -7.76
N ASP A 83 -0.28 21.76 -8.49
CA ASP A 83 0.21 21.73 -9.88
C ASP A 83 1.74 21.69 -10.00
N SER A 84 2.47 21.62 -8.88
CA SER A 84 3.94 21.59 -8.86
C SER A 84 4.52 20.31 -9.43
N GLY A 85 3.76 19.22 -9.42
CA GLY A 85 4.17 17.95 -9.95
C GLY A 85 3.12 16.86 -9.73
N TYR A 86 3.37 15.72 -10.35
CA TYR A 86 2.46 14.58 -10.32
C TYR A 86 3.23 13.29 -10.07
N PHE A 87 2.56 12.32 -9.50
CA PHE A 87 3.12 11.02 -9.17
C PHE A 87 2.22 9.92 -9.67
N VAL A 88 2.83 8.90 -10.28
CA VAL A 88 2.12 7.75 -10.81
C VAL A 88 2.34 6.57 -9.90
N GLY A 89 1.27 5.88 -9.56
CA GLY A 89 1.27 4.58 -8.91
C GLY A 89 0.85 3.49 -9.88
N VAL A 90 1.48 2.34 -9.75
CA VAL A 90 1.13 1.11 -10.48
C VAL A 90 1.06 -0.02 -9.47
N GLU A 91 -0.09 -0.66 -9.34
CA GLU A 91 -0.29 -1.86 -8.53
C GLU A 91 -0.42 -3.06 -9.45
N VAL A 92 0.55 -3.97 -9.38
CA VAL A 92 0.55 -5.21 -10.15
C VAL A 92 -0.07 -6.32 -9.32
N ARG A 93 -1.23 -6.79 -9.75
CA ARG A 93 -1.94 -7.95 -9.18
C ARG A 93 -1.74 -9.19 -10.05
N GLN A 94 -2.20 -10.34 -9.58
CA GLN A 94 -2.04 -11.60 -10.30
C GLN A 94 -2.70 -11.60 -11.70
N PHE A 95 -3.92 -11.03 -11.81
CA PHE A 95 -4.73 -11.04 -13.05
C PHE A 95 -5.11 -9.66 -13.55
N SER A 96 -4.63 -8.60 -12.93
CA SER A 96 -4.91 -7.22 -13.33
C SER A 96 -3.83 -6.27 -12.87
N ILE A 97 -3.84 -5.06 -13.42
CA ILE A 97 -3.11 -3.92 -12.86
C ILE A 97 -4.06 -2.77 -12.57
N ASN A 98 -3.70 -1.99 -11.57
CA ASN A 98 -4.31 -0.69 -11.31
C ASN A 98 -3.27 0.40 -11.55
N LEU A 99 -3.71 1.52 -12.13
CA LEU A 99 -2.86 2.68 -12.40
C LEU A 99 -3.52 3.92 -11.81
N GLY A 100 -2.73 4.77 -11.20
CA GLY A 100 -3.21 5.99 -10.55
C GLY A 100 -2.28 7.17 -10.78
N LEU A 101 -2.86 8.36 -10.78
CA LEU A 101 -2.17 9.63 -10.81
C LEU A 101 -2.65 10.47 -9.64
N ILE A 102 -1.72 11.01 -8.87
CA ILE A 102 -1.98 12.01 -7.84
C ILE A 102 -1.22 13.31 -8.18
N ASN A 103 -1.74 14.44 -7.69
CA ASN A 103 -1.04 15.71 -7.75
C ASN A 103 -0.01 15.85 -6.62
N PHE A 104 0.67 16.98 -6.55
CA PHE A 104 1.72 17.24 -5.57
C PHE A 104 1.21 17.23 -4.12
N LYS A 105 -0.03 17.66 -3.88
CA LYS A 105 -0.69 17.58 -2.57
C LYS A 105 -1.02 16.14 -2.16
N GLY A 106 -1.20 15.24 -3.13
CA GLY A 106 -1.62 13.88 -2.91
C GLY A 106 -3.10 13.63 -3.24
N ASP A 107 -3.79 14.61 -3.82
CA ASP A 107 -5.16 14.41 -4.27
C ASP A 107 -5.17 13.50 -5.49
N VAL A 108 -6.13 12.60 -5.54
CA VAL A 108 -6.30 11.68 -6.67
C VAL A 108 -6.82 12.44 -7.88
N VAL A 109 -6.04 12.44 -8.96
CA VAL A 109 -6.40 13.05 -10.23
C VAL A 109 -7.09 12.06 -11.15
N GLN A 110 -6.53 10.84 -11.25
CA GLN A 110 -7.07 9.79 -12.11
C GLN A 110 -6.76 8.40 -11.55
N LEU A 111 -7.73 7.50 -11.64
CA LEU A 111 -7.54 6.07 -11.36
C LEU A 111 -8.07 5.25 -12.54
N LYS A 112 -7.35 4.19 -12.88
CA LYS A 112 -7.77 3.16 -13.80
C LYS A 112 -7.61 1.81 -13.10
N MET A 113 -8.74 1.20 -12.76
CA MET A 113 -8.79 -0.03 -11.97
C MET A 113 -9.02 -1.24 -12.86
N ASN A 114 -8.53 -2.40 -12.39
CA ASN A 114 -8.82 -3.73 -12.96
C ASN A 114 -8.52 -3.85 -14.46
N VAL A 115 -7.41 -3.25 -14.91
CA VAL A 115 -6.95 -3.44 -16.31
C VAL A 115 -6.45 -4.88 -16.45
N PRO A 116 -7.00 -5.67 -17.40
CA PRO A 116 -6.58 -7.05 -17.58
C PRO A 116 -5.08 -7.16 -17.82
N PHE A 117 -4.43 -8.00 -17.04
CA PHE A 117 -3.01 -8.28 -17.14
C PHE A 117 -2.70 -9.56 -16.35
N LYS A 118 -1.91 -10.45 -16.90
CA LYS A 118 -1.48 -11.66 -16.19
C LYS A 118 0.02 -11.57 -15.89
N ALA A 119 0.35 -11.31 -14.63
CA ALA A 119 1.73 -11.22 -14.19
C ALA A 119 2.45 -12.57 -14.32
N LYS A 120 3.50 -12.59 -15.14
CA LYS A 120 4.40 -13.75 -15.33
C LYS A 120 5.84 -13.27 -15.22
N ASN A 121 6.72 -14.13 -14.74
CA ASN A 121 8.16 -13.83 -14.67
C ASN A 121 8.84 -14.04 -16.03
N THR A 122 8.42 -13.25 -17.04
CA THR A 122 8.96 -13.30 -18.42
C THR A 122 9.18 -11.90 -18.98
N PRO A 123 10.12 -11.74 -19.93
CA PRO A 123 10.35 -10.47 -20.62
C PRO A 123 9.09 -9.90 -21.30
N GLU A 124 8.29 -10.77 -21.94
CA GLU A 124 7.06 -10.37 -22.64
C GLU A 124 6.04 -9.77 -21.68
N SER A 125 5.89 -10.36 -20.47
CA SER A 125 4.99 -9.83 -19.46
C SER A 125 5.47 -8.47 -18.93
N LEU A 126 6.78 -8.27 -18.76
CA LEU A 126 7.34 -6.96 -18.40
C LEU A 126 7.11 -5.93 -19.52
N ASP A 127 7.26 -6.33 -20.77
CA ASP A 127 7.01 -5.46 -21.92
C ASP A 127 5.54 -5.04 -22.00
N GLU A 128 4.61 -5.96 -21.72
CA GLU A 128 3.18 -5.68 -21.66
C GLU A 128 2.88 -4.69 -20.52
N LEU A 129 3.42 -4.91 -19.32
CA LEU A 129 3.30 -3.98 -18.19
C LEU A 129 3.76 -2.57 -18.59
N CYS A 130 4.94 -2.45 -19.19
CA CYS A 130 5.49 -1.17 -19.63
C CYS A 130 4.65 -0.49 -20.72
N LYS A 131 4.04 -1.28 -21.64
CA LYS A 131 3.10 -0.76 -22.64
C LYS A 131 1.83 -0.19 -21.98
N LEU A 132 1.29 -0.87 -20.98
CA LEU A 132 0.11 -0.40 -20.24
C LEU A 132 0.40 0.89 -19.46
N ILE A 133 1.58 0.99 -18.83
CA ILE A 133 2.03 2.21 -18.17
C ILE A 133 2.15 3.36 -19.19
N LYS A 134 2.82 3.13 -20.32
CA LYS A 134 2.92 4.15 -21.40
C LYS A 134 1.56 4.62 -21.89
N HIS A 135 0.65 3.69 -22.11
CA HIS A 135 -0.69 4.02 -22.57
C HIS A 135 -1.46 4.88 -21.54
N PHE A 136 -1.29 4.59 -20.24
CA PHE A 136 -1.85 5.44 -19.17
C PHE A 136 -1.23 6.83 -19.21
N LEU A 137 0.11 6.93 -19.26
CA LEU A 137 0.83 8.21 -19.33
C LEU A 137 0.45 9.08 -20.54
N GLN A 138 0.13 8.47 -21.68
CA GLN A 138 -0.34 9.19 -22.87
C GLN A 138 -1.77 9.74 -22.73
N LYS A 139 -2.58 9.14 -21.83
CA LYS A 139 -3.98 9.54 -21.61
C LYS A 139 -4.17 10.58 -20.51
N VAL A 140 -3.18 10.74 -19.64
CA VAL A 140 -3.22 11.79 -18.62
C VAL A 140 -2.86 13.12 -19.26
N SER A 141 -3.65 14.16 -18.97
CA SER A 141 -3.43 15.52 -19.50
C SER A 141 -2.36 16.26 -18.69
N VAL A 142 -1.17 15.64 -18.54
CA VAL A 142 -0.05 16.18 -17.76
C VAL A 142 1.21 16.11 -18.61
N GLU A 143 1.97 17.20 -18.62
CA GLU A 143 3.26 17.27 -19.30
C GLU A 143 4.28 16.30 -18.69
N LYS A 144 5.14 15.74 -19.52
CA LYS A 144 6.11 14.69 -19.13
C LYS A 144 7.02 15.13 -17.98
N ASP A 145 7.50 16.36 -18.00
CA ASP A 145 8.43 16.95 -17.03
C ASP A 145 7.78 17.26 -15.68
N LYS A 146 6.44 17.27 -15.62
CA LYS A 146 5.67 17.38 -14.38
C LYS A 146 5.42 16.02 -13.69
N ILE A 147 5.65 14.89 -14.35
CA ILE A 147 5.57 13.55 -13.72
C ILE A 147 6.92 13.27 -13.07
N LEU A 148 6.97 13.39 -11.74
CA LEU A 148 8.22 13.37 -10.98
C LEU A 148 8.72 11.96 -10.67
N ASN A 149 7.81 11.00 -10.51
CA ASN A 149 8.15 9.60 -10.22
C ASN A 149 7.00 8.66 -10.59
N ILE A 150 7.35 7.43 -10.94
CA ILE A 150 6.43 6.28 -11.12
C ILE A 150 6.83 5.23 -10.10
N ASN A 151 5.92 4.80 -9.23
CA ASN A 151 6.19 3.69 -8.31
C ASN A 151 5.38 2.46 -8.71
N VAL A 152 6.07 1.31 -8.87
CA VAL A 152 5.45 0.03 -9.24
C VAL A 152 5.48 -0.91 -8.04
N ASN A 153 4.30 -1.28 -7.55
CA ASN A 153 4.17 -2.26 -6.47
C ASN A 153 4.06 -3.67 -7.04
N LEU A 154 4.84 -4.56 -6.46
CA LEU A 154 4.95 -5.96 -6.86
C LEU A 154 4.73 -6.87 -5.67
N SER A 155 4.10 -8.01 -5.89
CA SER A 155 3.98 -9.04 -4.86
C SER A 155 5.31 -9.72 -4.60
N GLY A 156 5.52 -10.15 -3.35
CA GLY A 156 6.68 -10.88 -2.87
C GLY A 156 7.88 -9.96 -2.53
N ARG A 157 9.08 -10.51 -2.60
CA ARG A 157 10.30 -9.90 -2.06
C ARG A 157 10.85 -8.83 -2.98
N VAL A 158 10.82 -7.59 -2.51
CA VAL A 158 11.30 -6.40 -3.23
C VAL A 158 12.29 -5.65 -2.34
N ASN A 159 13.46 -5.36 -2.90
CA ASN A 159 14.41 -4.41 -2.31
C ASN A 159 14.19 -3.04 -2.96
N PRO A 160 13.48 -2.12 -2.30
CA PRO A 160 13.14 -0.83 -2.90
C PRO A 160 14.34 0.11 -3.01
N ASP A 161 15.35 -0.06 -2.17
CA ASP A 161 16.52 0.82 -2.12
C ASP A 161 17.51 0.51 -3.25
N LEU A 162 17.60 -0.78 -3.64
CA LEU A 162 18.44 -1.23 -4.76
C LEU A 162 17.66 -1.38 -6.07
N GLY A 163 16.33 -1.28 -6.05
CA GLY A 163 15.49 -1.38 -7.24
C GLY A 163 15.33 -2.80 -7.79
N TYR A 164 15.48 -3.84 -6.94
CA TYR A 164 15.38 -5.26 -7.36
C TYR A 164 14.11 -5.91 -6.85
N SER A 165 13.49 -6.72 -7.71
CA SER A 165 12.48 -7.70 -7.35
C SER A 165 13.09 -9.10 -7.39
N TYR A 166 12.77 -9.95 -6.41
CA TYR A 166 13.28 -11.33 -6.30
C TYR A 166 12.22 -12.40 -6.53
N SER A 167 10.97 -11.98 -6.70
CA SER A 167 9.84 -12.89 -6.89
C SER A 167 9.28 -12.85 -8.31
N ILE A 168 9.29 -11.67 -8.96
CA ILE A 168 8.79 -11.49 -10.33
C ILE A 168 9.69 -10.51 -11.08
N PHE A 169 9.81 -10.68 -12.39
CA PHE A 169 10.67 -9.87 -13.28
C PHE A 169 12.14 -9.86 -12.86
N ASN A 170 12.62 -11.01 -12.35
CA ASN A 170 13.99 -11.19 -11.84
C ASN A 170 14.92 -11.90 -12.83
N PHE A 171 14.69 -11.78 -14.12
CA PHE A 171 15.45 -12.41 -15.19
C PHE A 171 16.55 -11.49 -15.79
N ASP A 172 16.61 -10.22 -15.41
CA ASP A 172 17.67 -9.27 -15.80
C ASP A 172 18.60 -9.02 -14.60
N GLU A 173 19.90 -8.87 -14.84
CA GLU A 173 20.88 -8.56 -13.78
C GLU A 173 20.85 -7.10 -13.36
N ARG A 174 20.28 -6.21 -14.17
CA ARG A 174 20.12 -4.79 -13.84
C ARG A 174 18.97 -4.57 -12.85
N PRO A 175 19.00 -3.47 -12.08
CA PRO A 175 17.85 -3.07 -11.29
C PRO A 175 16.58 -3.01 -12.15
N LEU A 176 15.50 -3.59 -11.65
CA LEU A 176 14.20 -3.56 -12.36
C LEU A 176 13.72 -2.12 -12.60
N THR A 177 14.05 -1.21 -11.69
CA THR A 177 13.77 0.23 -11.84
C THR A 177 14.37 0.81 -13.10
N ASP A 178 15.61 0.44 -13.43
CA ASP A 178 16.31 0.95 -14.61
C ASP A 178 15.72 0.38 -15.90
N VAL A 179 15.41 -0.93 -15.87
CA VAL A 179 14.78 -1.61 -17.01
C VAL A 179 13.39 -1.02 -17.30
N ILE A 180 12.57 -0.80 -16.28
CA ILE A 180 11.26 -0.17 -16.46
C ILE A 180 11.42 1.28 -16.92
N SER A 181 12.31 2.07 -16.31
CA SER A 181 12.58 3.46 -16.67
C SER A 181 12.90 3.60 -18.17
N GLU A 182 13.84 2.80 -18.67
CA GLU A 182 14.19 2.76 -20.10
C GLU A 182 12.96 2.44 -20.97
N LYS A 183 12.23 1.38 -20.60
CA LYS A 183 11.08 0.92 -21.37
C LYS A 183 9.90 1.92 -21.36
N VAL A 184 9.68 2.67 -20.28
CA VAL A 184 8.56 3.65 -20.20
C VAL A 184 8.92 5.03 -20.77
N GLY A 185 10.16 5.28 -21.17
CA GLY A 185 10.56 6.53 -21.83
C GLY A 185 11.39 7.46 -20.94
N GLY A 186 12.17 6.91 -19.99
CA GLY A 186 13.15 7.62 -19.18
C GLY A 186 12.54 8.38 -17.99
N TYR A 187 11.35 8.01 -17.54
CA TYR A 187 10.82 8.51 -16.27
C TYR A 187 11.61 7.93 -15.10
N ARG A 188 11.68 8.66 -14.01
CA ARG A 188 12.15 8.12 -12.72
C ARG A 188 11.20 7.01 -12.27
N VAL A 189 11.74 5.85 -11.91
CA VAL A 189 10.96 4.69 -11.46
C VAL A 189 11.46 4.23 -10.10
N SER A 190 10.54 3.88 -9.25
CA SER A 190 10.77 3.17 -7.99
C SER A 190 9.88 1.94 -7.91
N ILE A 191 10.26 0.98 -7.08
CA ILE A 191 9.44 -0.21 -6.83
C ILE A 191 9.24 -0.40 -5.33
N ASP A 192 8.17 -1.10 -4.94
CA ASP A 192 7.95 -1.53 -3.57
C ASP A 192 7.10 -2.81 -3.51
N ASN A 193 6.96 -3.37 -2.30
CA ASN A 193 6.06 -4.48 -2.08
C ASN A 193 4.60 -4.01 -2.03
N ASP A 194 3.67 -4.84 -2.52
CA ASP A 194 2.23 -4.54 -2.60
C ASP A 194 1.59 -4.30 -1.22
N THR A 195 1.87 -5.14 -0.23
CA THR A 195 1.28 -4.99 1.11
C THR A 195 1.87 -3.81 1.87
N ARG A 196 3.15 -3.48 1.66
CA ARG A 196 3.72 -2.22 2.18
C ARG A 196 3.04 -0.99 1.57
N ALA A 197 2.68 -1.06 0.31
CA ALA A 197 1.90 0.01 -0.29
C ALA A 197 0.49 0.11 0.31
N MET A 198 -0.18 -1.03 0.54
CA MET A 198 -1.52 -1.02 1.14
C MET A 198 -1.53 -0.35 2.52
N ILE A 199 -0.60 -0.71 3.40
CA ILE A 199 -0.52 -0.07 4.72
C ILE A 199 -0.20 1.42 4.60
N TYR A 200 0.68 1.81 3.66
CA TYR A 200 1.02 3.21 3.45
C TYR A 200 -0.16 4.02 2.88
N GLY A 201 -0.98 3.41 2.03
CA GLY A 201 -2.24 3.99 1.57
C GLY A 201 -3.20 4.28 2.73
N GLU A 202 -3.40 3.30 3.63
CA GLU A 202 -4.23 3.45 4.82
C GLU A 202 -3.66 4.47 5.81
N TYR A 203 -2.33 4.55 5.93
CA TYR A 203 -1.65 5.54 6.76
C TYR A 203 -1.87 6.96 6.25
N MET A 204 -1.79 7.19 4.94
CA MET A 204 -1.85 8.51 4.34
C MET A 204 -3.27 9.02 4.06
N GLN A 205 -4.21 8.14 3.69
CA GLN A 205 -5.56 8.52 3.25
C GLN A 205 -6.68 7.61 3.75
N GLY A 206 -6.35 6.60 4.53
CA GLY A 206 -7.28 5.58 4.95
C GLY A 206 -7.85 5.74 6.35
N VAL A 207 -7.74 4.67 7.13
CA VAL A 207 -8.35 4.54 8.44
C VAL A 207 -7.51 5.14 9.57
N VAL A 208 -6.21 5.35 9.35
CA VAL A 208 -5.25 5.84 10.35
C VAL A 208 -5.53 7.30 10.69
N LYS A 209 -5.55 7.66 11.99
CA LYS A 209 -5.88 9.00 12.49
C LYS A 209 -4.79 9.62 13.37
N GLY A 210 -3.58 9.09 13.29
CA GLY A 210 -2.42 9.55 14.09
C GLY A 210 -1.68 8.45 14.83
N GLU A 211 -2.16 7.21 14.73
CA GLU A 211 -1.48 6.03 15.24
C GLU A 211 -0.13 5.88 14.51
N LYS A 212 0.91 5.48 15.26
CA LYS A 212 2.29 5.39 14.75
C LYS A 212 2.81 3.96 14.65
N ASN A 213 2.19 3.03 15.37
CA ASN A 213 2.57 1.62 15.39
C ASN A 213 1.42 0.78 14.86
N ILE A 214 1.54 0.32 13.62
CA ILE A 214 0.43 -0.24 12.86
C ILE A 214 0.87 -1.53 12.19
N ILE A 215 0.00 -2.52 12.20
CA ILE A 215 0.12 -3.73 11.38
C ILE A 215 -1.04 -3.77 10.39
N PHE A 216 -0.76 -4.04 9.14
CA PHE A 216 -1.74 -4.32 8.09
C PHE A 216 -1.63 -5.78 7.68
N ILE A 217 -2.75 -6.48 7.67
CA ILE A 217 -2.85 -7.87 7.21
C ILE A 217 -3.61 -7.86 5.88
N ASN A 218 -2.94 -8.26 4.83
CA ASN A 218 -3.52 -8.42 3.49
C ASN A 218 -3.96 -9.87 3.30
N VAL A 219 -5.26 -10.11 3.33
CA VAL A 219 -5.85 -11.44 3.07
C VAL A 219 -6.48 -11.41 1.68
N SER A 220 -5.68 -11.76 0.68
CA SER A 220 -6.08 -11.81 -0.74
C SER A 220 -5.88 -13.23 -1.27
N TRP A 221 -5.56 -13.42 -2.55
CA TRP A 221 -5.16 -14.73 -3.07
C TRP A 221 -3.99 -15.31 -2.26
N GLY A 222 -2.96 -14.51 -1.98
CA GLY A 222 -1.95 -14.80 -0.97
C GLY A 222 -2.29 -14.14 0.37
N LEU A 223 -1.34 -14.22 1.29
CA LEU A 223 -1.34 -13.55 2.59
C LEU A 223 -0.12 -12.62 2.63
N GLY A 224 -0.20 -11.52 3.34
CA GLY A 224 0.95 -10.61 3.50
C GLY A 224 0.77 -9.68 4.69
N MET A 225 1.87 -9.09 5.15
CA MET A 225 1.88 -8.15 6.27
C MET A 225 2.68 -6.89 5.93
N GLY A 226 2.11 -5.72 6.23
CA GLY A 226 2.80 -4.44 6.27
C GLY A 226 2.97 -3.97 7.71
N ILE A 227 4.08 -3.29 8.00
CA ILE A 227 4.43 -2.83 9.36
C ILE A 227 4.82 -1.35 9.29
N ILE A 228 4.22 -0.54 10.17
CA ILE A 228 4.66 0.83 10.46
C ILE A 228 5.06 0.89 11.93
N ILE A 229 6.24 1.45 12.21
CA ILE A 229 6.78 1.69 13.55
C ILE A 229 7.18 3.16 13.63
N ASP A 230 6.75 3.85 14.68
CA ASP A 230 7.01 5.28 14.88
C ASP A 230 6.63 6.14 13.66
N GLY A 231 5.53 5.78 12.98
CA GLY A 231 5.04 6.47 11.79
C GLY A 231 5.83 6.22 10.51
N LYS A 232 6.73 5.24 10.50
CA LYS A 232 7.58 4.90 9.34
C LYS A 232 7.38 3.45 8.92
N ILE A 233 7.37 3.20 7.61
CA ILE A 233 7.34 1.83 7.09
C ILE A 233 8.58 1.09 7.56
N TYR A 234 8.38 -0.04 8.22
CA TYR A 234 9.47 -0.93 8.63
C TYR A 234 9.80 -1.89 7.48
N LYS A 235 10.98 -1.71 6.88
CA LYS A 235 11.43 -2.50 5.71
C LYS A 235 12.36 -3.65 6.10
N GLY A 236 12.91 -3.64 7.34
CA GLY A 236 14.02 -4.51 7.71
C GLY A 236 15.31 -4.12 6.96
N LYS A 237 16.32 -5.00 7.01
CA LYS A 237 17.64 -4.72 6.43
C LYS A 237 17.63 -4.57 4.91
N SER A 238 16.84 -5.38 4.21
CA SER A 238 16.90 -5.50 2.74
C SER A 238 15.53 -5.36 2.06
N GLY A 239 14.54 -4.84 2.77
CA GLY A 239 13.19 -4.72 2.26
C GLY A 239 12.35 -6.00 2.39
N PHE A 240 12.71 -6.95 3.26
CA PHE A 240 12.04 -8.25 3.37
C PHE A 240 11.35 -8.46 4.73
N SER A 241 11.05 -7.38 5.45
CA SER A 241 10.22 -7.49 6.66
C SER A 241 8.76 -7.76 6.28
N GLY A 242 8.05 -8.45 7.16
CA GLY A 242 6.63 -8.70 6.97
C GLY A 242 6.28 -10.01 6.28
N GLU A 243 7.24 -10.91 6.01
CA GLU A 243 7.03 -12.23 5.39
C GLU A 243 6.49 -13.26 6.42
N PHE A 244 5.52 -12.87 7.27
CA PHE A 244 5.01 -13.72 8.35
C PHE A 244 4.21 -14.92 7.85
N GLU A 245 3.65 -14.81 6.67
CA GLU A 245 2.91 -15.87 5.97
C GLU A 245 3.76 -17.10 5.68
N HIS A 246 5.09 -16.92 5.62
CA HIS A 246 6.06 -17.98 5.41
C HIS A 246 6.62 -18.57 6.71
N ASN A 247 6.17 -18.10 7.88
CA ASN A 247 6.48 -18.75 9.14
C ASN A 247 5.82 -20.15 9.18
N PHE A 248 6.50 -21.09 9.86
CA PHE A 248 5.91 -22.39 10.15
C PHE A 248 4.72 -22.20 11.10
N GLY A 249 3.55 -22.59 10.65
CA GLY A 249 2.30 -22.47 11.40
C GLY A 249 1.51 -23.78 11.48
N TYR A 250 1.78 -24.71 10.56
CA TYR A 250 1.00 -25.94 10.43
C TYR A 250 1.86 -27.15 10.08
N GLU A 251 1.56 -28.28 10.72
CA GLU A 251 2.15 -29.59 10.37
C GLU A 251 1.38 -30.20 9.19
N ASN A 252 1.61 -29.67 7.97
CA ASN A 252 1.03 -30.20 6.74
C ASN A 252 2.11 -30.42 5.67
N GLU A 253 1.80 -31.26 4.68
CA GLU A 253 2.70 -31.58 3.56
C GLU A 253 2.54 -30.67 2.35
N ILE A 254 1.75 -29.59 2.47
CA ILE A 254 1.46 -28.65 1.39
C ILE A 254 2.70 -27.78 1.13
N ILE A 255 3.20 -27.83 -0.10
CA ILE A 255 4.33 -27.03 -0.52
C ILE A 255 3.84 -25.60 -0.82
N CYS A 256 4.31 -24.62 -0.04
CA CYS A 256 4.11 -23.22 -0.30
C CYS A 256 4.90 -22.79 -1.56
N HIS A 257 4.44 -21.73 -2.24
CA HIS A 257 5.15 -21.18 -3.39
C HIS A 257 6.59 -20.70 -3.06
N CYS A 258 6.90 -20.47 -1.77
CA CYS A 258 8.27 -20.19 -1.33
C CYS A 258 9.18 -21.43 -1.29
N GLY A 259 8.66 -22.63 -1.61
CA GLY A 259 9.37 -23.91 -1.63
C GLY A 259 9.45 -24.64 -0.29
N LYS A 260 8.84 -24.09 0.79
CA LYS A 260 8.81 -24.71 2.13
C LYS A 260 7.44 -25.33 2.42
N LYS A 261 7.37 -26.20 3.44
CA LYS A 261 6.14 -26.79 3.96
C LYS A 261 5.73 -26.12 5.26
N GLY A 262 4.44 -26.17 5.59
CA GLY A 262 3.91 -25.72 6.86
C GLY A 262 3.81 -24.20 7.01
N CYS A 263 3.93 -23.44 5.92
CA CYS A 263 3.74 -21.99 5.95
C CYS A 263 2.30 -21.62 6.33
N ILE A 264 2.12 -20.55 7.09
CA ILE A 264 0.79 -20.03 7.47
C ILE A 264 -0.09 -19.85 6.23
N GLU A 265 0.46 -19.32 5.14
CA GLU A 265 -0.25 -19.07 3.89
C GLU A 265 -0.94 -20.29 3.31
N THR A 266 -0.40 -21.50 3.53
CA THR A 266 -0.99 -22.72 2.98
C THR A 266 -2.35 -23.10 3.59
N GLU A 267 -2.71 -22.48 4.73
CA GLU A 267 -3.97 -22.70 5.45
C GLU A 267 -4.80 -21.43 5.64
N VAL A 268 -4.23 -20.23 5.38
CA VAL A 268 -4.83 -18.97 5.78
C VAL A 268 -4.72 -17.94 4.65
N SER A 269 -5.08 -18.31 3.44
CA SER A 269 -5.07 -17.41 2.26
C SER A 269 -6.28 -17.66 1.38
N GLY A 270 -6.51 -16.80 0.40
CA GLY A 270 -7.52 -17.03 -0.62
C GLY A 270 -7.24 -18.29 -1.46
N ALA A 271 -5.97 -18.60 -1.73
CA ALA A 271 -5.58 -19.83 -2.40
C ALA A 271 -5.89 -21.07 -1.54
N ALA A 272 -5.69 -20.98 -0.21
CA ALA A 272 -6.08 -22.03 0.72
C ALA A 272 -7.61 -22.23 0.74
N LEU A 273 -8.36 -21.12 0.84
CA LEU A 273 -9.82 -21.12 0.78
C LEU A 273 -10.32 -21.80 -0.50
N HIS A 274 -9.77 -21.39 -1.64
CA HIS A 274 -10.12 -21.96 -2.94
C HIS A 274 -9.88 -23.48 -2.99
N ARG A 275 -8.71 -23.93 -2.54
CA ARG A 275 -8.36 -25.36 -2.49
C ARG A 275 -9.32 -26.14 -1.59
N ILE A 276 -9.54 -25.65 -0.36
CA ILE A 276 -10.41 -26.32 0.62
C ILE A 276 -11.85 -26.39 0.11
N LEU A 277 -12.36 -25.31 -0.47
CA LEU A 277 -13.72 -25.30 -1.05
C LEU A 277 -13.87 -26.33 -2.17
N LEU A 278 -12.88 -26.46 -3.06
CA LEU A 278 -12.92 -27.47 -4.11
C LEU A 278 -12.90 -28.90 -3.54
N GLU A 279 -12.15 -29.16 -2.47
CA GLU A 279 -12.13 -30.45 -1.78
C GLU A 279 -13.52 -30.78 -1.21
N HIS A 280 -14.21 -29.84 -0.55
CA HIS A 280 -15.56 -30.03 0.00
C HIS A 280 -16.60 -30.28 -1.11
N ILE A 281 -16.58 -29.48 -2.18
CA ILE A 281 -17.50 -29.67 -3.31
C ILE A 281 -17.28 -31.03 -3.98
N ASN A 282 -16.04 -31.46 -4.19
CA ASN A 282 -15.71 -32.75 -4.78
C ASN A 282 -16.13 -33.92 -3.88
N ASN A 283 -16.20 -33.72 -2.56
CA ASN A 283 -16.72 -34.70 -1.60
C ASN A 283 -18.26 -34.72 -1.53
N GLY A 284 -18.95 -33.91 -2.34
CA GLY A 284 -20.40 -33.90 -2.49
C GLY A 284 -21.11 -32.89 -1.61
N GLU A 285 -20.41 -31.93 -0.99
CA GLU A 285 -21.05 -30.86 -0.23
C GLU A 285 -21.69 -29.82 -1.18
N ASN A 286 -22.85 -29.32 -0.80
CA ASN A 286 -23.61 -28.40 -1.62
C ASN A 286 -23.15 -26.95 -1.42
N SER A 287 -22.98 -26.23 -2.53
CA SER A 287 -22.74 -24.80 -2.59
C SER A 287 -23.48 -24.19 -3.77
N ILE A 288 -23.80 -22.90 -3.69
CA ILE A 288 -24.31 -22.12 -4.83
C ILE A 288 -23.31 -22.20 -5.99
N ILE A 289 -22.02 -22.25 -5.70
CA ILE A 289 -20.93 -22.35 -6.67
C ILE A 289 -21.06 -23.62 -7.53
N SER A 290 -21.31 -24.77 -6.91
CA SER A 290 -21.46 -26.06 -7.62
C SER A 290 -22.64 -26.05 -8.60
N ASN A 291 -23.65 -25.21 -8.35
CA ASN A 291 -24.83 -25.09 -9.19
C ASN A 291 -24.69 -24.05 -10.31
N THR A 292 -23.81 -23.05 -10.15
CA THR A 292 -23.66 -21.91 -11.06
C THR A 292 -22.46 -22.01 -11.98
N LYS A 293 -21.37 -22.64 -11.54
CA LYS A 293 -20.12 -22.83 -12.31
C LYS A 293 -20.13 -24.19 -13.02
N LYS A 294 -20.06 -24.18 -14.35
CA LYS A 294 -19.93 -25.41 -15.16
C LYS A 294 -18.53 -26.04 -15.06
N ASN A 295 -17.51 -25.23 -14.84
CA ASN A 295 -16.13 -25.67 -14.66
C ASN A 295 -15.56 -25.06 -13.41
N LEU A 296 -15.25 -25.88 -12.41
CA LEU A 296 -14.69 -25.45 -11.12
C LEU A 296 -13.21 -25.00 -11.24
N GLU A 297 -12.52 -25.38 -12.33
CA GLU A 297 -11.15 -24.90 -12.60
C GLU A 297 -11.09 -23.39 -12.87
N ASP A 298 -12.20 -22.78 -13.31
CA ASP A 298 -12.30 -21.35 -13.58
C ASP A 298 -12.81 -20.56 -12.36
N LEU A 299 -12.88 -21.18 -11.18
CA LEU A 299 -13.32 -20.54 -9.96
C LEU A 299 -12.32 -19.47 -9.51
N THR A 300 -12.83 -18.27 -9.32
CA THR A 300 -12.03 -17.12 -8.83
C THR A 300 -12.32 -16.84 -7.36
N LEU A 301 -11.44 -16.06 -6.72
CA LEU A 301 -11.67 -15.60 -5.34
C LEU A 301 -12.91 -14.69 -5.26
N ASP A 302 -13.17 -13.91 -6.31
CA ASP A 302 -14.37 -13.04 -6.38
C ASP A 302 -15.66 -13.87 -6.39
N ASP A 303 -15.67 -15.02 -7.07
CA ASP A 303 -16.83 -15.92 -7.06
C ASP A 303 -17.12 -16.45 -5.65
N ILE A 304 -16.07 -16.77 -4.88
CA ILE A 304 -16.20 -17.23 -3.49
C ILE A 304 -16.73 -16.10 -2.59
N ILE A 305 -16.16 -14.90 -2.72
CA ILE A 305 -16.63 -13.72 -1.99
C ILE A 305 -18.10 -13.42 -2.31
N ASP A 306 -18.48 -13.51 -3.57
CA ASP A 306 -19.85 -13.29 -4.00
C ASP A 306 -20.81 -14.37 -3.45
N ALA A 307 -20.36 -15.62 -3.33
CA ALA A 307 -21.13 -16.69 -2.71
C ALA A 307 -21.33 -16.44 -1.20
N VAL A 308 -20.29 -16.04 -0.48
CA VAL A 308 -20.39 -15.64 0.94
C VAL A 308 -21.42 -14.50 1.10
N ASN A 309 -21.33 -13.47 0.26
CA ASN A 309 -22.24 -12.32 0.32
C ASN A 309 -23.68 -12.67 -0.12
N LYS A 310 -23.90 -13.82 -0.76
CA LYS A 310 -25.20 -14.43 -1.05
C LYS A 310 -25.62 -15.47 -0.02
N GLU A 311 -24.95 -15.49 1.13
CA GLU A 311 -25.26 -16.38 2.25
C GLU A 311 -25.10 -17.88 1.94
N ASP A 312 -24.12 -18.25 1.09
CA ASP A 312 -23.74 -19.65 0.89
C ASP A 312 -23.12 -20.20 2.16
N LEU A 313 -23.77 -21.19 2.76
CA LEU A 313 -23.39 -21.72 4.08
C LEU A 313 -21.99 -22.31 4.08
N LEU A 314 -21.63 -23.12 3.08
CA LEU A 314 -20.31 -23.73 2.99
C LEU A 314 -19.21 -22.67 2.88
N CYS A 315 -19.41 -21.68 2.00
CA CYS A 315 -18.43 -20.60 1.84
C CYS A 315 -18.28 -19.74 3.11
N ILE A 316 -19.37 -19.49 3.84
CA ILE A 316 -19.35 -18.76 5.13
C ILE A 316 -18.52 -19.55 6.13
N GLU A 317 -18.84 -20.84 6.36
CA GLU A 317 -18.14 -21.71 7.34
C GLU A 317 -16.63 -21.77 7.06
N LEU A 318 -16.24 -21.88 5.80
CA LEU A 318 -14.82 -21.92 5.42
C LEU A 318 -14.11 -20.58 5.62
N VAL A 319 -14.78 -19.44 5.36
CA VAL A 319 -14.22 -18.11 5.64
C VAL A 319 -14.08 -17.87 7.15
N GLU A 320 -15.06 -18.30 7.95
CA GLU A 320 -14.98 -18.24 9.43
C GLU A 320 -13.82 -19.07 9.97
N GLU A 321 -13.63 -20.28 9.44
CA GLU A 321 -12.51 -21.16 9.83
C GLU A 321 -11.16 -20.51 9.56
N ILE A 322 -10.99 -19.92 8.35
CA ILE A 322 -9.79 -19.16 7.99
C ILE A 322 -9.63 -17.95 8.93
N GLY A 323 -10.71 -17.25 9.25
CA GLY A 323 -10.69 -16.13 10.19
C GLY A 323 -10.18 -16.54 11.58
N VAL A 324 -10.65 -17.67 12.12
CA VAL A 324 -10.16 -18.19 13.40
C VAL A 324 -8.68 -18.56 13.34
N LYS A 325 -8.25 -19.27 12.27
CA LYS A 325 -6.85 -19.65 12.06
C LYS A 325 -5.96 -18.38 11.97
N LEU A 326 -6.34 -17.41 11.16
CA LEU A 326 -5.62 -16.14 11.02
C LEU A 326 -5.52 -15.37 12.33
N GLY A 327 -6.64 -15.24 13.05
CA GLY A 327 -6.68 -14.52 14.32
C GLY A 327 -5.72 -15.06 15.38
N ARG A 328 -5.43 -16.36 15.38
CA ARG A 328 -4.42 -16.97 16.27
C ARG A 328 -3.01 -16.46 15.93
N HIS A 329 -2.67 -16.36 14.66
CA HIS A 329 -1.37 -15.86 14.22
C HIS A 329 -1.24 -14.35 14.44
N VAL A 330 -2.30 -13.58 14.16
CA VAL A 330 -2.34 -12.14 14.42
C VAL A 330 -2.21 -11.83 15.92
N ALA A 331 -2.80 -12.65 16.80
CA ALA A 331 -2.60 -12.53 18.25
C ALA A 331 -1.11 -12.65 18.63
N GLY A 332 -0.37 -13.55 17.99
CA GLY A 332 1.07 -13.66 18.17
C GLY A 332 1.82 -12.38 17.74
N LEU A 333 1.42 -11.77 16.62
CA LEU A 333 1.99 -10.50 16.17
C LEU A 333 1.69 -9.35 17.14
N ILE A 334 0.47 -9.26 17.66
CA ILE A 334 0.11 -8.28 18.69
C ILE A 334 0.97 -8.45 19.94
N ASN A 335 1.19 -9.69 20.39
CA ASN A 335 2.06 -9.98 21.54
C ASN A 335 3.54 -9.60 21.30
N ILE A 336 4.01 -9.55 20.06
CA ILE A 336 5.40 -9.20 19.71
C ILE A 336 5.56 -7.69 19.49
N PHE A 337 4.66 -7.07 18.73
CA PHE A 337 4.79 -5.69 18.27
C PHE A 337 4.04 -4.66 19.11
N ASN A 338 3.05 -5.10 19.90
CA ASN A 338 2.14 -4.23 20.65
C ASN A 338 1.66 -3.01 19.82
N PRO A 339 1.02 -3.22 18.64
CA PRO A 339 0.61 -2.14 17.76
C PRO A 339 -0.60 -1.37 18.35
N GLU A 340 -0.73 -0.10 18.02
CA GLU A 340 -1.91 0.70 18.32
C GLU A 340 -3.10 0.26 17.44
N LEU A 341 -2.80 -0.12 16.18
CA LEU A 341 -3.81 -0.44 15.19
C LEU A 341 -3.43 -1.70 14.39
N VAL A 342 -4.38 -2.61 14.25
CA VAL A 342 -4.30 -3.74 13.32
C VAL A 342 -5.38 -3.57 12.26
N ILE A 343 -4.97 -3.45 11.00
CA ILE A 343 -5.87 -3.25 9.86
C ILE A 343 -6.02 -4.58 9.11
N ILE A 344 -7.23 -5.07 8.99
CA ILE A 344 -7.55 -6.23 8.16
C ILE A 344 -8.01 -5.74 6.79
N GLY A 345 -7.28 -6.12 5.75
CA GLY A 345 -7.55 -5.73 4.38
C GLY A 345 -7.35 -6.88 3.40
N GLY A 346 -7.29 -6.54 2.11
CA GLY A 346 -7.21 -7.52 1.03
C GLY A 346 -8.58 -7.94 0.51
N ALA A 347 -8.60 -8.83 -0.48
CA ALA A 347 -9.83 -9.20 -1.18
C ALA A 347 -10.84 -9.87 -0.25
N LEU A 348 -10.39 -10.78 0.63
CA LEU A 348 -11.27 -11.50 1.55
C LEU A 348 -11.91 -10.59 2.60
N SER A 349 -11.37 -9.41 2.90
CA SER A 349 -12.04 -8.47 3.80
C SER A 349 -13.41 -7.98 3.28
N ARG A 350 -13.71 -8.20 1.99
CA ARG A 350 -15.02 -7.92 1.36
C ARG A 350 -16.13 -8.84 1.86
N THR A 351 -15.79 -9.95 2.52
CA THR A 351 -16.80 -10.80 3.20
C THR A 351 -17.26 -10.23 4.54
N GLY A 352 -16.70 -9.07 4.94
CA GLY A 352 -17.14 -8.33 6.12
C GLY A 352 -17.01 -9.12 7.42
N ASP A 353 -18.07 -9.12 8.19
CA ASP A 353 -18.12 -9.74 9.52
C ASP A 353 -17.84 -11.26 9.51
N TYR A 354 -18.11 -11.97 8.42
CA TYR A 354 -17.81 -13.40 8.31
C TYR A 354 -16.32 -13.71 8.45
N LEU A 355 -15.44 -12.77 8.04
CA LEU A 355 -14.00 -12.88 8.26
C LEU A 355 -13.55 -12.16 9.54
N THR A 356 -14.03 -10.92 9.78
CA THR A 356 -13.44 -10.03 10.80
C THR A 356 -13.85 -10.39 12.20
N GLN A 357 -15.06 -10.90 12.45
CA GLN A 357 -15.52 -11.35 13.77
C GLN A 357 -14.74 -12.58 14.28
N PRO A 358 -14.58 -13.66 13.50
CA PRO A 358 -13.74 -14.78 13.88
C PRO A 358 -12.28 -14.40 14.19
N ILE A 359 -11.67 -13.52 13.37
CA ILE A 359 -10.34 -12.96 13.63
C ILE A 359 -10.31 -12.28 15.00
N THR A 360 -11.23 -11.35 15.25
CA THR A 360 -11.29 -10.55 16.47
C THR A 360 -11.50 -11.43 17.70
N THR A 361 -12.37 -12.43 17.60
CA THR A 361 -12.64 -13.38 18.68
C THR A 361 -11.39 -14.22 19.00
N ALA A 362 -10.70 -14.71 17.99
CA ALA A 362 -9.46 -15.45 18.18
C ALA A 362 -8.34 -14.58 18.77
N ILE A 363 -8.19 -13.34 18.31
CA ILE A 363 -7.22 -12.38 18.88
C ILE A 363 -7.47 -12.21 20.38
N ARG A 364 -8.71 -11.94 20.81
CA ARG A 364 -9.06 -11.79 22.23
C ARG A 364 -8.73 -13.04 23.05
N LYS A 365 -8.80 -14.22 22.47
CA LYS A 365 -8.53 -15.49 23.15
C LYS A 365 -7.05 -15.75 23.36
N TYR A 366 -6.17 -15.30 22.42
CA TYR A 366 -4.77 -15.68 22.38
C TYR A 366 -3.79 -14.52 22.64
N THR A 367 -4.28 -13.29 22.77
CA THR A 367 -3.47 -12.12 23.10
C THR A 367 -3.50 -11.86 24.62
N LEU A 368 -2.38 -11.39 25.17
CA LEU A 368 -2.34 -10.94 26.58
C LEU A 368 -3.31 -9.78 26.81
N ASN A 369 -4.04 -9.81 27.93
CA ASN A 369 -5.11 -8.85 28.22
C ASN A 369 -4.69 -7.37 28.14
N LEU A 370 -3.48 -7.02 28.55
CA LEU A 370 -2.97 -5.64 28.46
C LEU A 370 -2.80 -5.22 27.01
N MET A 371 -2.14 -6.04 26.20
CA MET A 371 -1.91 -5.75 24.78
C MET A 371 -3.21 -5.73 23.97
N ASN A 372 -4.18 -6.59 24.32
CA ASN A 372 -5.49 -6.57 23.68
C ASN A 372 -6.30 -5.29 23.98
N ARG A 373 -5.97 -4.56 25.06
CA ARG A 373 -6.60 -3.25 25.37
C ARG A 373 -5.91 -2.10 24.62
N ASP A 374 -4.61 -2.25 24.33
CA ASP A 374 -3.83 -1.23 23.63
C ASP A 374 -4.05 -1.25 22.11
N SER A 375 -4.43 -2.42 21.55
CA SER A 375 -4.58 -2.62 20.12
C SER A 375 -6.05 -2.56 19.68
N VAL A 376 -6.32 -1.77 18.64
CA VAL A 376 -7.64 -1.70 17.99
C VAL A 376 -7.58 -2.46 16.66
N ILE A 377 -8.57 -3.34 16.41
CA ILE A 377 -8.70 -4.08 15.16
C ILE A 377 -9.76 -3.39 14.29
N VAL A 378 -9.40 -3.06 13.05
CA VAL A 378 -10.29 -2.36 12.12
C VAL A 378 -10.20 -2.97 10.72
N GLU A 379 -11.21 -2.74 9.90
CA GLU A 379 -11.15 -3.04 8.48
C GLU A 379 -10.48 -1.90 7.70
N SER A 380 -9.84 -2.27 6.58
CA SER A 380 -9.31 -1.32 5.60
C SER A 380 -10.43 -0.40 5.11
N LYS A 381 -10.22 0.92 5.21
CA LYS A 381 -11.14 1.94 4.70
C LYS A 381 -11.04 2.08 3.19
N LEU A 382 -9.83 1.98 2.65
CA LEU A 382 -9.58 2.11 1.21
C LEU A 382 -9.96 0.84 0.44
N LYS A 383 -10.05 -0.31 1.12
CA LYS A 383 -10.45 -1.61 0.54
C LYS A 383 -9.63 -1.94 -0.71
N GLU A 384 -10.28 -2.16 -1.84
CA GLU A 384 -9.63 -2.48 -3.13
C GLU A 384 -8.71 -1.37 -3.66
N ARG A 385 -8.86 -0.14 -3.17
CA ARG A 385 -8.03 1.00 -3.56
C ARG A 385 -6.76 1.16 -2.73
N ALA A 386 -6.59 0.40 -1.64
CA ALA A 386 -5.46 0.56 -0.72
C ALA A 386 -4.10 0.43 -1.45
N GLY A 387 -3.95 -0.59 -2.29
CA GLY A 387 -2.71 -0.83 -3.02
C GLY A 387 -2.37 0.29 -4.02
N ILE A 388 -3.34 0.73 -4.82
CA ILE A 388 -3.09 1.78 -5.81
C ILE A 388 -2.89 3.17 -5.17
N ILE A 389 -3.66 3.51 -4.15
CA ILE A 389 -3.45 4.75 -3.39
C ILE A 389 -2.07 4.71 -2.72
N GLY A 390 -1.73 3.60 -2.09
CA GLY A 390 -0.40 3.40 -1.52
C GLY A 390 0.72 3.52 -2.54
N ALA A 391 0.57 2.95 -3.75
CA ALA A 391 1.53 3.11 -4.84
C ALA A 391 1.77 4.58 -5.19
N CYS A 392 0.68 5.34 -5.33
CA CYS A 392 0.76 6.78 -5.62
C CYS A 392 1.44 7.54 -4.47
N MET A 393 1.08 7.26 -3.21
CA MET A 393 1.68 7.92 -2.04
C MET A 393 3.15 7.56 -1.88
N LEU A 394 3.54 6.30 -2.09
CA LEU A 394 4.95 5.88 -2.10
C LEU A 394 5.73 6.55 -3.22
N SER A 395 5.13 6.72 -4.40
CA SER A 395 5.75 7.44 -5.50
C SER A 395 6.16 8.86 -5.11
N ARG A 396 5.34 9.52 -4.30
CA ARG A 396 5.61 10.87 -3.77
C ARG A 396 6.63 10.84 -2.64
N SER A 397 6.41 10.01 -1.61
CA SER A 397 7.22 10.03 -0.39
C SER A 397 8.68 9.67 -0.65
N LYS A 398 8.95 8.72 -1.55
CA LYS A 398 10.34 8.32 -1.91
C LYS A 398 11.23 9.45 -2.44
N LEU A 399 10.65 10.56 -2.88
CA LEU A 399 11.43 11.73 -3.30
C LEU A 399 11.71 12.68 -2.13
N PHE A 400 10.91 12.63 -1.07
CA PHE A 400 10.94 13.61 0.02
C PHE A 400 11.24 13.00 1.41
N GLU A 401 11.37 11.68 1.52
CA GLU A 401 11.81 10.96 2.74
C GLU A 401 13.34 10.79 2.90
#